data_2f946260c49b891634ddfa79b97b6f2c
#
_entry.id   2f946260c49b891634ddfa79b97b6f2c
#
_cell.length_a   1.000
_cell.length_b   1.000
_cell.length_c   1.000
_cell.angle_alpha   90.00
_cell.angle_beta   90.00
_cell.angle_gamma   90.00
#
_symmetry.space_group_name_H-M   'P 1'
#
loop_
_entity.id
_entity.type
_entity.pdbx_description
1 polymer ?
#
loop_
_entity_poly.entity_id
_entity_poly.type
_entity_poly.pdbx_seq_one_letter_code
_entity_poly.pdbx_strand_id
1 'polypeptide(L)'
;MKLRIYKYSLYTESGHLTKRLISLLLLFCIGLPLIAQQQRPVHTPKRDQKKKEVTEIDTIPFYNGTYVGVDLYGIGSKLLGGDFMSSEVSIAVNLKNKFIPTVEFGMGGTDTWSETGIHYKSKAAPFFRIGVDYNTMAKKKEKNSYLYAGIRYAFSSFKYDVSTLPADDPIWGDNIGNPSLGDDYWGGSIPFNHPGIKASVQWLEIVLGVKVRIYKNFNMGWSVRMKYKTSASTGEYGDPWYVPGYGKYKSNNMGITYSLIYKLPL
;
A
#
# COMPACT_ATOMS: atom_id res chain seq x y z
N MET A 1 -34.87 -22.37 7.06
CA MET A 1 -34.65 -21.27 8.04
C MET A 1 -33.50 -21.49 9.01
N LYS A 2 -32.80 -22.64 9.01
CA LYS A 2 -31.64 -22.92 9.92
C LYS A 2 -30.25 -22.57 9.36
N LEU A 3 -30.08 -22.38 8.06
CA LEU A 3 -28.75 -22.13 7.44
C LEU A 3 -28.27 -20.66 7.46
N ARG A 4 -29.15 -19.70 7.69
CA ARG A 4 -28.79 -18.27 7.74
C ARG A 4 -28.13 -17.83 9.04
N ILE A 5 -28.41 -18.51 10.15
CA ILE A 5 -27.88 -18.14 11.48
C ILE A 5 -26.39 -18.51 11.62
N TYR A 6 -25.95 -19.60 10.96
CA TYR A 6 -24.54 -20.04 11.01
C TYR A 6 -23.56 -19.09 10.31
N LYS A 7 -24.00 -18.38 9.28
CA LYS A 7 -23.11 -17.45 8.52
C LYS A 7 -22.82 -16.15 9.28
N TYR A 8 -23.76 -15.69 10.09
CA TYR A 8 -23.58 -14.50 10.93
C TYR A 8 -22.69 -14.76 12.15
N SER A 9 -22.72 -15.97 12.71
CA SER A 9 -21.85 -16.34 13.85
C SER A 9 -20.38 -16.44 13.45
N LEU A 10 -20.06 -16.93 12.26
CA LEU A 10 -18.68 -17.03 11.77
C LEU A 10 -18.07 -15.65 11.44
N TYR A 11 -18.90 -14.67 11.06
CA TYR A 11 -18.41 -13.33 10.75
C TYR A 11 -18.06 -12.51 12.00
N THR A 12 -18.71 -12.74 13.11
CA THR A 12 -18.42 -12.09 14.40
C THR A 12 -17.16 -12.67 15.08
N GLU A 13 -16.90 -13.98 14.94
CA GLU A 13 -15.69 -14.58 15.50
C GLU A 13 -14.41 -14.17 14.74
N SER A 14 -14.47 -14.05 13.41
CA SER A 14 -13.31 -13.62 12.63
C SER A 14 -12.89 -12.18 12.95
N GLY A 15 -13.85 -11.30 13.25
CA GLY A 15 -13.60 -9.92 13.67
C GLY A 15 -12.88 -9.79 15.01
N HIS A 16 -13.11 -10.71 15.92
CA HIS A 16 -12.42 -10.74 17.22
C HIS A 16 -10.99 -11.30 17.12
N LEU A 17 -10.77 -12.27 16.22
CA LEU A 17 -9.45 -12.85 16.00
C LEU A 17 -8.49 -11.84 15.34
N THR A 18 -8.98 -11.11 14.34
CA THR A 18 -8.20 -10.06 13.65
C THR A 18 -7.87 -8.89 14.59
N LYS A 19 -8.80 -8.47 15.44
CA LYS A 19 -8.54 -7.43 16.47
C LYS A 19 -7.50 -7.87 17.48
N ARG A 20 -7.52 -9.14 17.92
CA ARG A 20 -6.51 -9.71 18.83
C ARG A 20 -5.14 -9.84 18.19
N LEU A 21 -5.07 -10.22 16.92
CA LEU A 21 -3.82 -10.30 16.16
C LEU A 21 -3.19 -8.92 15.94
N ILE A 22 -3.99 -7.91 15.61
CA ILE A 22 -3.53 -6.51 15.46
C ILE A 22 -3.05 -5.96 16.81
N SER A 23 -3.76 -6.25 17.92
CA SER A 23 -3.35 -5.85 19.26
C SER A 23 -2.04 -6.51 19.70
N LEU A 24 -1.85 -7.80 19.39
CA LEU A 24 -0.60 -8.53 19.65
C LEU A 24 0.57 -7.97 18.82
N LEU A 25 0.33 -7.63 17.57
CA LEU A 25 1.34 -7.05 16.67
C LEU A 25 1.74 -5.63 17.13
N LEU A 26 0.79 -4.83 17.59
CA LEU A 26 1.04 -3.52 18.21
C LEU A 26 1.82 -3.64 19.53
N LEU A 27 1.49 -4.59 20.38
CA LEU A 27 2.23 -4.88 21.61
C LEU A 27 3.67 -5.32 21.34
N PHE A 28 3.90 -6.12 20.30
CA PHE A 28 5.23 -6.54 19.87
C PHE A 28 6.06 -5.36 19.35
N CYS A 29 5.47 -4.45 18.58
CA CYS A 29 6.14 -3.23 18.10
C CYS A 29 6.48 -2.24 19.20
N ILE A 30 5.70 -2.17 20.28
CA ILE A 30 5.95 -1.29 21.44
C ILE A 30 6.98 -1.92 22.40
N GLY A 31 7.03 -3.25 22.49
CA GLY A 31 7.94 -3.98 23.39
C GLY A 31 9.41 -3.97 22.96
N LEU A 32 9.70 -3.91 21.67
CA LEU A 32 11.06 -3.93 21.14
C LEU A 32 11.95 -2.74 21.57
N PRO A 33 11.47 -1.48 21.64
CA PRO A 33 12.30 -0.37 22.11
C PRO A 33 12.59 -0.38 23.60
N LEU A 34 11.76 -1.05 24.41
CA LEU A 34 11.97 -1.13 25.88
C LEU A 34 13.13 -2.05 26.26
N ILE A 35 13.36 -3.12 25.49
CA ILE A 35 14.47 -4.05 25.73
C ILE A 35 15.83 -3.43 25.33
N ALA A 36 15.84 -2.51 24.35
CA ALA A 36 17.05 -1.83 23.89
C ALA A 36 17.56 -0.74 24.85
N GLN A 37 16.76 -0.32 25.83
CA GLN A 37 17.15 0.74 26.79
C GLN A 37 17.87 0.24 28.03
N GLN A 38 18.02 -1.05 28.25
CA GLN A 38 18.50 -1.60 29.53
C GLN A 38 20.02 -1.80 29.61
N GLN A 39 20.81 -1.32 28.65
CA GLN A 39 22.26 -1.32 28.73
C GLN A 39 22.84 0.10 28.61
N ARG A 40 22.68 0.90 29.66
CA ARG A 40 23.56 2.06 29.85
C ARG A 40 24.79 1.61 30.64
N PRO A 41 26.00 1.62 30.07
CA PRO A 41 27.21 1.41 30.87
C PRO A 41 27.41 2.60 31.80
N VAL A 42 27.74 2.28 33.04
CA VAL A 42 28.10 3.24 34.10
C VAL A 42 29.28 4.08 33.63
N HIS A 43 29.12 5.39 33.61
CA HIS A 43 30.14 6.36 33.25
C HIS A 43 31.24 6.40 34.34
N THR A 44 32.38 5.81 34.09
CA THR A 44 33.64 6.14 34.76
C THR A 44 34.29 7.30 34.00
N PRO A 45 34.68 8.40 34.66
CA PRO A 45 35.33 9.50 33.99
C PRO A 45 36.79 9.07 33.61
N LYS A 46 37.05 8.87 32.34
CA LYS A 46 38.39 8.72 31.80
C LYS A 46 38.90 10.05 31.31
N ARG A 47 40.01 10.44 31.94
CA ARG A 47 40.95 11.51 31.66
C ARG A 47 41.16 11.74 30.16
N ASP A 48 41.04 13.02 29.75
CA ASP A 48 41.20 13.52 28.39
C ASP A 48 42.54 13.14 27.78
N GLN A 49 42.57 12.15 26.93
CA GLN A 49 43.58 12.07 25.87
C GLN A 49 42.91 12.58 24.59
N LYS A 50 43.19 13.82 24.20
CA LYS A 50 42.92 14.31 22.84
C LYS A 50 43.62 13.41 21.83
N LYS A 51 42.97 12.31 21.45
CA LYS A 51 43.30 11.61 20.22
C LYS A 51 42.93 12.56 19.08
N LYS A 52 43.93 13.04 18.34
CA LYS A 52 43.71 13.66 17.03
C LYS A 52 42.87 12.66 16.23
N GLU A 53 41.56 12.94 16.09
CA GLU A 53 40.75 12.29 15.06
C GLU A 53 41.40 12.63 13.72
N VAL A 54 42.13 11.70 13.17
CA VAL A 54 42.40 11.68 11.74
C VAL A 54 41.02 11.54 11.11
N THR A 55 40.53 12.65 10.58
CA THR A 55 39.33 12.67 9.79
C THR A 55 39.63 11.89 8.52
N GLU A 56 39.47 10.58 8.55
CA GLU A 56 39.32 9.82 7.31
C GLU A 56 38.13 10.48 6.57
N ILE A 57 38.47 11.22 5.53
CA ILE A 57 37.49 11.73 4.57
C ILE A 57 36.98 10.49 3.87
N ASP A 58 35.94 9.89 4.45
CA ASP A 58 35.24 8.73 3.92
C ASP A 58 34.49 9.22 2.67
N THR A 59 35.20 9.20 1.54
CA THR A 59 34.71 9.67 0.25
C THR A 59 33.66 8.68 -0.22
N ILE A 60 32.39 8.99 0.10
CA ILE A 60 31.27 8.16 -0.35
C ILE A 60 31.22 8.24 -1.88
N PRO A 61 31.30 7.11 -2.59
CA PRO A 61 31.27 7.10 -4.04
C PRO A 61 29.95 7.68 -4.55
N PHE A 62 29.98 8.29 -5.72
CA PHE A 62 28.78 8.86 -6.34
C PHE A 62 27.69 7.80 -6.50
N TYR A 63 28.05 6.63 -7.01
CA TYR A 63 27.20 5.45 -7.09
C TYR A 63 27.46 4.54 -5.89
N ASN A 64 26.42 4.23 -5.11
CA ASN A 64 26.50 3.38 -3.92
C ASN A 64 25.59 2.15 -4.00
N GLY A 65 25.26 1.72 -5.21
CA GLY A 65 24.55 0.48 -5.51
C GLY A 65 23.11 0.66 -5.94
N THR A 66 22.62 -0.37 -6.61
CA THR A 66 21.24 -0.50 -7.07
C THR A 66 20.48 -1.48 -6.19
N TYR A 67 19.24 -1.19 -5.92
CA TYR A 67 18.35 -1.97 -5.10
C TYR A 67 17.13 -2.38 -5.91
N VAL A 68 16.71 -3.61 -5.76
CA VAL A 68 15.44 -4.13 -6.30
C VAL A 68 14.58 -4.55 -5.12
N GLY A 69 13.34 -4.10 -5.08
CA GLY A 69 12.41 -4.38 -4.01
C GLY A 69 11.11 -4.98 -4.52
N VAL A 70 10.47 -5.79 -3.69
CA VAL A 70 9.11 -6.33 -3.93
C VAL A 70 8.25 -5.98 -2.72
N ASP A 71 7.05 -5.45 -2.96
CA ASP A 71 6.08 -5.19 -1.90
C ASP A 71 5.34 -6.48 -1.52
N LEU A 72 5.46 -6.84 -0.26
CA LEU A 72 4.81 -8.03 0.31
C LEU A 72 3.42 -7.71 0.89
N TYR A 73 3.17 -6.46 1.28
CA TYR A 73 1.91 -6.07 1.90
C TYR A 73 0.73 -6.17 0.93
N GLY A 74 0.92 -5.71 -0.29
CA GLY A 74 -0.13 -5.74 -1.30
C GLY A 74 -0.56 -7.16 -1.69
N ILE A 75 0.38 -8.10 -1.73
CA ILE A 75 0.11 -9.52 -1.95
C ILE A 75 -0.59 -10.12 -0.72
N GLY A 76 -0.11 -9.82 0.48
CA GLY A 76 -0.64 -10.32 1.74
C GLY A 76 -2.05 -9.83 2.04
N SER A 77 -2.42 -8.61 1.63
CA SER A 77 -3.75 -8.05 1.91
C SER A 77 -4.88 -8.87 1.30
N LYS A 78 -4.71 -9.39 0.07
CA LYS A 78 -5.70 -10.27 -0.57
C LYS A 78 -5.84 -11.61 0.15
N LEU A 79 -4.72 -12.19 0.61
CA LEU A 79 -4.73 -13.45 1.37
C LEU A 79 -5.43 -13.31 2.72
N LEU A 80 -5.44 -12.10 3.29
CA LEU A 80 -6.11 -11.77 4.55
C LEU A 80 -7.56 -11.30 4.37
N GLY A 81 -8.15 -11.47 3.18
CA GLY A 81 -9.54 -11.12 2.89
C GLY A 81 -9.78 -9.66 2.51
N GLY A 82 -8.76 -8.95 2.03
CA GLY A 82 -8.91 -7.59 1.54
C GLY A 82 -9.66 -7.51 0.19
N ASP A 83 -10.35 -6.41 -0.03
CA ASP A 83 -11.19 -6.14 -1.21
C ASP A 83 -10.40 -5.96 -2.51
N PHE A 84 -9.08 -5.80 -2.44
CA PHE A 84 -8.22 -5.55 -3.58
C PHE A 84 -6.91 -6.32 -3.51
N MET A 85 -6.36 -6.63 -4.66
CA MET A 85 -5.04 -7.21 -4.83
C MET A 85 -4.11 -6.15 -5.43
N SER A 86 -2.91 -6.04 -4.87
CA SER A 86 -1.85 -5.21 -5.43
C SER A 86 -0.52 -5.93 -5.31
N SER A 87 0.32 -5.83 -6.34
CA SER A 87 1.71 -6.26 -6.24
C SER A 87 2.59 -5.21 -6.90
N GLU A 88 3.80 -5.02 -6.39
CA GLU A 88 4.67 -3.93 -6.79
C GLU A 88 6.13 -4.36 -6.75
N VAL A 89 6.85 -3.97 -7.78
CA VAL A 89 8.30 -4.12 -7.88
C VAL A 89 8.92 -2.73 -7.98
N SER A 90 10.00 -2.49 -7.27
CA SER A 90 10.73 -1.22 -7.24
C SER A 90 12.18 -1.40 -7.63
N ILE A 91 12.72 -0.40 -8.32
CA ILE A 91 14.15 -0.27 -8.62
C ILE A 91 14.59 1.09 -8.09
N ALA A 92 15.65 1.09 -7.29
CA ALA A 92 16.17 2.30 -6.67
C ALA A 92 17.70 2.36 -6.80
N VAL A 93 18.23 3.51 -7.16
CA VAL A 93 19.68 3.75 -7.30
C VAL A 93 20.15 4.69 -6.20
N ASN A 94 21.13 4.26 -5.43
CA ASN A 94 21.66 5.07 -4.34
C ASN A 94 22.81 5.97 -4.84
N LEU A 95 22.58 7.28 -4.82
CA LEU A 95 23.56 8.28 -5.22
C LEU A 95 24.09 9.01 -3.98
N LYS A 96 25.42 8.93 -3.77
CA LYS A 96 26.12 9.54 -2.63
C LYS A 96 25.53 9.21 -1.25
N ASN A 97 24.84 8.08 -1.13
CA ASN A 97 24.08 7.71 0.07
C ASN A 97 23.05 8.76 0.53
N LYS A 98 22.70 9.70 -0.33
CA LYS A 98 21.86 10.85 0.00
C LYS A 98 20.56 10.87 -0.83
N PHE A 99 20.67 10.77 -2.14
CA PHE A 99 19.54 10.76 -3.07
C PHE A 99 19.35 9.39 -3.64
N ILE A 100 18.11 8.95 -3.71
CA ILE A 100 17.76 7.61 -4.15
C ILE A 100 16.59 7.73 -5.14
N PRO A 101 16.88 8.04 -6.43
CA PRO A 101 15.87 7.94 -7.48
C PRO A 101 15.30 6.54 -7.50
N THR A 102 13.99 6.46 -7.58
CA THR A 102 13.22 5.21 -7.48
C THR A 102 12.14 5.17 -8.55
N VAL A 103 12.02 4.04 -9.20
CA VAL A 103 10.96 3.71 -10.14
C VAL A 103 10.23 2.49 -9.61
N GLU A 104 8.91 2.53 -9.63
CA GLU A 104 8.07 1.45 -9.15
C GLU A 104 7.05 1.09 -10.24
N PHE A 105 6.86 -0.19 -10.46
CA PHE A 105 5.85 -0.75 -11.35
C PHE A 105 5.03 -1.77 -10.57
N GLY A 106 3.72 -1.71 -10.72
CA GLY A 106 2.85 -2.64 -10.06
C GLY A 106 1.58 -2.92 -10.84
N MET A 107 0.83 -3.89 -10.35
CA MET A 107 -0.48 -4.26 -10.87
C MET A 107 -1.46 -4.32 -9.70
N GLY A 108 -2.70 -3.88 -9.95
CA GLY A 108 -3.75 -3.94 -8.95
C GLY A 108 -5.12 -4.13 -9.57
N GLY A 109 -6.02 -4.75 -8.82
CA GLY A 109 -7.39 -4.98 -9.24
C GLY A 109 -8.31 -5.19 -8.04
N THR A 110 -9.61 -5.15 -8.28
CA THR A 110 -10.64 -5.35 -7.25
C THR A 110 -11.81 -6.14 -7.81
N ASP A 111 -12.50 -6.82 -6.92
CA ASP A 111 -13.78 -7.49 -7.19
C ASP A 111 -14.55 -7.43 -5.86
N THR A 112 -15.44 -6.44 -5.72
CA THR A 112 -16.11 -6.14 -4.46
C THR A 112 -17.52 -5.58 -4.67
N TRP A 113 -18.37 -5.80 -3.67
CA TRP A 113 -19.69 -5.22 -3.59
C TRP A 113 -19.68 -4.04 -2.61
N SER A 114 -20.33 -2.96 -3.00
CA SER A 114 -20.60 -1.85 -2.08
C SER A 114 -21.76 -2.21 -1.14
N GLU A 115 -21.87 -1.47 -0.05
CA GLU A 115 -22.99 -1.58 0.90
C GLU A 115 -24.34 -1.27 0.23
N THR A 116 -24.32 -0.52 -0.86
CA THR A 116 -25.52 -0.13 -1.65
C THR A 116 -25.91 -1.15 -2.72
N GLY A 117 -25.27 -2.33 -2.76
CA GLY A 117 -25.57 -3.39 -3.72
C GLY A 117 -24.99 -3.17 -5.13
N ILE A 118 -24.02 -2.27 -5.28
CA ILE A 118 -23.32 -2.05 -6.55
C ILE A 118 -22.06 -2.91 -6.56
N HIS A 119 -21.87 -3.67 -7.61
CA HIS A 119 -20.69 -4.49 -7.87
C HIS A 119 -19.67 -3.70 -8.66
N TYR A 120 -18.46 -3.60 -8.12
CA TYR A 120 -17.31 -2.99 -8.78
C TYR A 120 -16.27 -4.04 -9.08
N LYS A 121 -15.95 -4.20 -10.36
CA LYS A 121 -14.95 -5.16 -10.82
C LYS A 121 -13.92 -4.47 -11.68
N SER A 122 -12.65 -4.62 -11.33
CA SER A 122 -11.53 -4.19 -12.14
C SER A 122 -10.54 -5.33 -12.27
N LYS A 123 -10.24 -5.75 -13.49
CA LYS A 123 -9.16 -6.70 -13.74
C LYS A 123 -7.84 -6.09 -13.28
N ALA A 124 -6.85 -6.93 -12.99
CA ALA A 124 -5.52 -6.47 -12.65
C ALA A 124 -4.99 -5.54 -13.75
N ALA A 125 -4.75 -4.29 -13.39
CA ALA A 125 -4.29 -3.25 -14.30
C ALA A 125 -3.01 -2.59 -13.77
N PRO A 126 -2.13 -2.12 -14.66
CA PRO A 126 -0.84 -1.58 -14.29
C PRO A 126 -0.94 -0.19 -13.67
N PHE A 127 0.01 0.10 -12.81
CA PHE A 127 0.32 1.44 -12.36
C PHE A 127 1.83 1.65 -12.34
N PHE A 128 2.24 2.89 -12.45
CA PHE A 128 3.61 3.28 -12.52
C PHE A 128 3.88 4.46 -11.59
N ARG A 129 5.04 4.46 -10.92
CA ARG A 129 5.49 5.56 -10.07
C ARG A 129 6.95 5.88 -10.34
N ILE A 130 7.27 7.15 -10.31
CA ILE A 130 8.63 7.65 -10.38
C ILE A 130 8.85 8.71 -9.32
N GLY A 131 10.00 8.71 -8.70
CA GLY A 131 10.30 9.70 -7.68
C GLY A 131 11.70 9.59 -7.12
N VAL A 132 11.91 10.30 -6.03
CA VAL A 132 13.22 10.39 -5.38
C VAL A 132 13.02 10.31 -3.86
N ASP A 133 13.86 9.52 -3.20
CA ASP A 133 13.99 9.48 -1.76
C ASP A 133 15.24 10.22 -1.32
N TYR A 134 15.14 10.88 -0.19
CA TYR A 134 16.23 11.53 0.51
C TYR A 134 16.54 10.77 1.79
N ASN A 135 17.77 10.27 1.91
CA ASN A 135 18.26 9.64 3.12
C ASN A 135 18.55 10.69 4.19
N THR A 136 17.73 10.75 5.22
CA THR A 136 17.89 11.73 6.32
C THR A 136 19.10 11.45 7.21
N MET A 137 19.63 10.23 7.13
CA MET A 137 20.77 9.77 7.94
C MET A 137 22.08 9.67 7.14
N ALA A 138 22.19 10.33 5.99
CA ALA A 138 23.33 10.24 5.07
C ALA A 138 24.70 10.58 5.72
N LYS A 139 24.69 11.40 6.77
CA LYS A 139 25.92 11.81 7.51
C LYS A 139 26.30 10.85 8.65
N LYS A 140 25.47 9.86 8.98
CA LYS A 140 25.78 8.91 10.05
C LYS A 140 26.68 7.78 9.55
N LYS A 141 27.52 7.22 10.45
CA LYS A 141 28.43 6.12 10.14
C LYS A 141 27.72 4.83 9.70
N GLU A 142 26.49 4.63 10.11
CA GLU A 142 25.68 3.48 9.66
C GLU A 142 25.15 3.70 8.23
N LYS A 143 25.87 3.10 7.28
CA LYS A 143 25.59 3.24 5.84
C LYS A 143 24.47 2.31 5.33
N ASN A 144 23.98 1.39 6.16
CA ASN A 144 23.14 0.27 5.68
C ASN A 144 21.69 0.32 6.13
N SER A 145 21.40 1.08 7.19
CA SER A 145 20.04 1.26 7.71
C SER A 145 19.78 2.76 7.84
N TYR A 146 18.64 3.22 7.32
CA TYR A 146 18.35 4.66 7.32
C TYR A 146 16.85 4.96 7.24
N LEU A 147 16.50 6.13 7.74
CA LEU A 147 15.20 6.76 7.51
C LEU A 147 15.27 7.58 6.22
N TYR A 148 14.20 7.58 5.47
CA TYR A 148 14.09 8.38 4.25
C TYR A 148 12.75 9.08 4.14
N ALA A 149 12.78 10.22 3.47
CA ALA A 149 11.59 10.94 3.02
C ALA A 149 11.65 11.08 1.51
N GLY A 150 10.54 10.89 0.83
CA GLY A 150 10.50 10.91 -0.63
C GLY A 150 9.23 11.47 -1.20
N ILE A 151 9.30 11.79 -2.49
CA ILE A 151 8.17 12.24 -3.29
C ILE A 151 8.06 11.33 -4.50
N ARG A 152 6.82 10.94 -4.86
CA ARG A 152 6.49 10.14 -6.04
C ARG A 152 5.45 10.87 -6.86
N TYR A 153 5.59 10.79 -8.17
CA TYR A 153 4.52 11.02 -9.12
C TYR A 153 4.06 9.68 -9.68
N ALA A 154 2.77 9.48 -9.76
CA ALA A 154 2.20 8.20 -10.11
C ALA A 154 1.02 8.33 -11.05
N PHE A 155 0.81 7.31 -11.88
CA PHE A 155 -0.34 7.23 -12.76
C PHE A 155 -0.79 5.78 -12.99
N SER A 156 -2.07 5.62 -13.28
CA SER A 156 -2.68 4.37 -13.70
C SER A 156 -3.75 4.63 -14.73
N SER A 157 -3.82 3.77 -15.74
CA SER A 157 -4.90 3.74 -16.73
C SER A 157 -5.48 2.32 -16.74
N PHE A 158 -6.77 2.20 -16.53
CA PHE A 158 -7.42 0.91 -16.31
C PHE A 158 -8.86 0.92 -16.82
N LYS A 159 -9.46 -0.28 -16.83
CA LYS A 159 -10.89 -0.46 -17.11
C LYS A 159 -11.55 -1.08 -15.88
N TYR A 160 -12.79 -0.70 -15.65
CA TYR A 160 -13.61 -1.25 -14.60
C TYR A 160 -15.05 -1.46 -15.07
N ASP A 161 -15.73 -2.35 -14.40
CA ASP A 161 -17.11 -2.68 -14.64
C ASP A 161 -17.93 -2.22 -13.42
N VAL A 162 -19.09 -1.67 -13.66
CA VAL A 162 -20.05 -1.28 -12.63
C VAL A 162 -21.38 -1.94 -12.95
N SER A 163 -21.90 -2.71 -12.02
CA SER A 163 -23.18 -3.42 -12.19
C SER A 163 -23.95 -3.51 -10.89
N THR A 164 -25.24 -3.68 -11.01
CA THR A 164 -26.11 -4.10 -9.90
C THR A 164 -26.34 -5.60 -9.94
N LEU A 165 -27.19 -6.09 -9.05
CA LEU A 165 -27.67 -7.48 -9.09
C LEU A 165 -28.27 -7.79 -10.47
N PRO A 166 -28.06 -9.02 -10.99
CA PRO A 166 -28.66 -9.45 -12.25
C PRO A 166 -30.19 -9.35 -12.19
N ALA A 167 -30.80 -9.01 -13.31
CA ALA A 167 -32.26 -8.92 -13.43
C ALA A 167 -32.97 -10.27 -13.25
N ASP A 168 -32.25 -11.37 -13.41
CA ASP A 168 -32.68 -12.75 -13.28
C ASP A 168 -32.37 -13.37 -11.92
N ASP A 169 -32.08 -12.56 -10.89
CA ASP A 169 -31.88 -13.03 -9.52
C ASP A 169 -33.15 -13.76 -9.02
N PRO A 170 -33.09 -15.04 -8.66
CA PRO A 170 -34.23 -15.84 -8.25
C PRO A 170 -34.93 -15.35 -6.95
N ILE A 171 -34.27 -14.48 -6.18
CA ILE A 171 -34.86 -13.85 -4.99
C ILE A 171 -35.79 -12.71 -5.37
N TRP A 172 -35.48 -11.96 -6.40
CA TRP A 172 -36.22 -10.78 -6.82
C TRP A 172 -37.10 -11.03 -8.04
N GLY A 173 -36.88 -12.17 -8.73
CA GLY A 173 -37.66 -12.64 -9.87
C GLY A 173 -37.65 -11.69 -11.07
N ASP A 174 -38.50 -11.96 -12.04
CA ASP A 174 -38.66 -11.17 -13.27
C ASP A 174 -39.17 -9.73 -13.04
N ASN A 175 -39.51 -9.39 -11.82
CA ASN A 175 -40.07 -8.11 -11.47
C ASN A 175 -39.08 -6.94 -11.52
N ILE A 176 -37.79 -7.22 -11.41
CA ILE A 176 -36.74 -6.18 -11.45
C ILE A 176 -36.64 -5.52 -12.84
N GLY A 177 -36.98 -6.28 -13.90
CA GLY A 177 -36.99 -5.78 -15.28
C GLY A 177 -38.34 -5.36 -15.80
N ASN A 178 -39.42 -5.38 -14.99
CA ASN A 178 -40.72 -5.07 -15.42
C ASN A 178 -40.99 -3.53 -15.40
N PRO A 179 -41.07 -2.86 -16.56
CA PRO A 179 -41.25 -1.40 -16.62
C PRO A 179 -42.61 -0.93 -16.08
N SER A 180 -43.55 -1.84 -15.79
CA SER A 180 -44.84 -1.47 -15.17
C SER A 180 -44.77 -1.40 -13.64
N LEU A 181 -43.71 -1.90 -13.01
CA LEU A 181 -43.41 -1.62 -11.61
C LEU A 181 -42.54 -0.37 -11.59
N GLY A 182 -43.17 0.79 -11.71
CA GLY A 182 -42.48 2.05 -11.67
C GLY A 182 -41.64 2.20 -10.40
N ASP A 183 -40.55 2.92 -10.50
CA ASP A 183 -39.60 3.23 -9.41
C ASP A 183 -40.29 3.79 -8.14
N ASP A 184 -41.46 4.33 -8.27
CA ASP A 184 -42.22 4.94 -7.18
C ASP A 184 -42.70 3.95 -6.11
N TYR A 185 -42.73 2.64 -6.40
CA TYR A 185 -43.28 1.66 -5.47
C TYR A 185 -42.24 1.04 -4.53
N TRP A 186 -40.97 0.97 -4.93
CA TRP A 186 -39.91 0.24 -4.18
C TRP A 186 -38.65 1.03 -3.93
N GLY A 187 -38.53 2.24 -4.47
CA GLY A 187 -37.30 3.04 -4.38
C GLY A 187 -36.05 2.30 -4.91
N GLY A 188 -36.27 1.28 -5.73
CA GLY A 188 -35.22 0.42 -6.26
C GLY A 188 -34.65 0.97 -7.55
N SER A 189 -33.32 1.03 -7.63
CA SER A 189 -32.62 1.38 -8.86
C SER A 189 -32.88 0.33 -9.93
N ILE A 190 -33.10 0.77 -11.17
CA ILE A 190 -33.17 -0.11 -12.33
C ILE A 190 -31.84 -0.87 -12.43
N PRO A 191 -31.84 -2.20 -12.62
CA PRO A 191 -30.63 -2.97 -12.83
C PRO A 191 -29.83 -2.42 -13.99
N PHE A 192 -28.56 -2.21 -13.80
CA PHE A 192 -27.66 -1.76 -14.84
C PHE A 192 -26.37 -2.58 -14.87
N ASN A 193 -25.77 -2.65 -16.03
CA ASN A 193 -24.47 -3.30 -16.24
C ASN A 193 -23.68 -2.49 -17.28
N HIS A 194 -22.65 -1.81 -16.80
CA HIS A 194 -21.75 -0.99 -17.61
C HIS A 194 -20.35 -1.59 -17.58
N PRO A 195 -20.01 -2.48 -18.53
CA PRO A 195 -18.68 -3.09 -18.60
C PRO A 195 -17.68 -2.20 -19.32
N GLY A 196 -16.41 -2.32 -18.94
CA GLY A 196 -15.27 -1.77 -19.68
C GLY A 196 -15.14 -0.26 -19.66
N ILE A 197 -15.65 0.40 -18.62
CA ILE A 197 -15.51 1.84 -18.41
C ILE A 197 -14.03 2.17 -18.25
N LYS A 198 -13.51 3.10 -19.04
CA LYS A 198 -12.12 3.53 -18.99
C LYS A 198 -11.92 4.60 -17.93
N ALA A 199 -10.85 4.49 -17.15
CA ALA A 199 -10.41 5.51 -16.23
C ALA A 199 -8.89 5.72 -16.31
N SER A 200 -8.49 6.95 -16.03
CA SER A 200 -7.09 7.33 -15.89
C SER A 200 -6.95 8.25 -14.68
N VAL A 201 -6.04 7.91 -13.78
CA VAL A 201 -5.85 8.67 -12.55
C VAL A 201 -4.36 8.95 -12.35
N GLN A 202 -4.07 10.19 -11.95
CA GLN A 202 -2.73 10.67 -11.64
C GLN A 202 -2.72 11.20 -10.22
N TRP A 203 -1.63 10.97 -9.51
CA TRP A 203 -1.50 11.41 -8.12
C TRP A 203 -0.05 11.67 -7.71
N LEU A 204 0.12 12.45 -6.66
CA LEU A 204 1.38 12.66 -5.96
C LEU A 204 1.39 11.86 -4.67
N GLU A 205 2.55 11.33 -4.29
CA GLU A 205 2.75 10.65 -3.00
C GLU A 205 3.89 11.32 -2.23
N ILE A 206 3.66 11.52 -0.93
CA ILE A 206 4.70 11.79 0.05
C ILE A 206 4.97 10.48 0.77
N VAL A 207 6.24 10.09 0.80
CA VAL A 207 6.67 8.80 1.36
C VAL A 207 7.60 9.07 2.54
N LEU A 208 7.32 8.42 3.66
CA LEU A 208 8.20 8.36 4.82
C LEU A 208 8.47 6.89 5.13
N GLY A 209 9.74 6.52 5.23
CA GLY A 209 10.06 5.11 5.43
C GLY A 209 11.37 4.87 6.13
N VAL A 210 11.55 3.62 6.49
CA VAL A 210 12.77 3.08 7.07
C VAL A 210 13.24 1.90 6.23
N LYS A 211 14.54 1.83 6.01
CA LYS A 211 15.21 0.70 5.39
C LYS A 211 16.23 0.14 6.36
N VAL A 212 16.15 -1.17 6.61
CA VAL A 212 17.02 -1.86 7.56
C VAL A 212 17.70 -3.02 6.84
N ARG A 213 19.02 -3.13 6.98
CA ARG A 213 19.77 -4.30 6.51
C ARG A 213 19.51 -5.46 7.47
N ILE A 214 19.07 -6.61 6.93
CA ILE A 214 18.83 -7.82 7.70
C ILE A 214 20.03 -8.77 7.57
N TYR A 215 20.42 -9.06 6.33
CA TYR A 215 21.47 -10.05 6.07
C TYR A 215 22.15 -9.77 4.74
N LYS A 216 23.49 -9.64 4.74
CA LYS A 216 24.29 -9.38 3.53
C LYS A 216 23.68 -8.29 2.64
N ASN A 217 23.13 -8.68 1.51
CA ASN A 217 22.50 -7.80 0.51
C ASN A 217 20.99 -7.66 0.70
N PHE A 218 20.39 -8.40 1.64
CA PHE A 218 18.96 -8.34 1.92
C PHE A 218 18.64 -7.22 2.91
N ASN A 219 17.69 -6.41 2.56
CA ASN A 219 17.16 -5.33 3.37
C ASN A 219 15.63 -5.47 3.46
N MET A 220 15.07 -4.95 4.52
CA MET A 220 13.65 -4.83 4.73
C MET A 220 13.29 -3.35 4.73
N GLY A 221 12.24 -2.99 4.01
CA GLY A 221 11.70 -1.64 3.94
C GLY A 221 10.31 -1.59 4.53
N TRP A 222 10.04 -0.55 5.28
CA TRP A 222 8.70 -0.20 5.72
C TRP A 222 8.45 1.28 5.43
N SER A 223 7.32 1.60 4.83
CA SER A 223 6.98 2.99 4.54
C SER A 223 5.50 3.29 4.67
N VAL A 224 5.23 4.54 5.03
CA VAL A 224 3.90 5.15 5.01
C VAL A 224 3.86 6.11 3.84
N ARG A 225 2.79 6.06 3.07
CA ARG A 225 2.58 6.88 1.87
C ARG A 225 1.29 7.69 2.01
N MET A 226 1.39 8.99 1.88
CA MET A 226 0.24 9.89 1.74
C MET A 226 0.09 10.21 0.25
N LYS A 227 -1.08 9.91 -0.30
CA LYS A 227 -1.39 9.99 -1.73
C LYS A 227 -2.44 11.07 -1.97
N TYR A 228 -2.16 11.97 -2.90
CA TYR A 228 -3.01 13.10 -3.24
C TYR A 228 -3.36 13.04 -4.72
N LYS A 229 -4.63 12.82 -5.03
CA LYS A 229 -5.14 12.79 -6.40
C LYS A 229 -4.99 14.17 -7.05
N THR A 230 -4.27 14.24 -8.16
CA THR A 230 -4.04 15.50 -8.90
C THR A 230 -4.95 15.62 -10.11
N SER A 231 -5.20 14.51 -10.82
CA SER A 231 -6.07 14.49 -11.97
C SER A 231 -6.76 13.14 -12.08
N ALA A 232 -8.00 13.14 -12.52
CA ALA A 232 -8.73 11.92 -12.85
C ALA A 232 -9.64 12.17 -14.04
N SER A 233 -9.68 11.19 -14.93
CA SER A 233 -10.67 11.08 -15.99
C SER A 233 -11.40 9.76 -15.77
N THR A 234 -12.68 9.84 -15.46
CA THR A 234 -13.56 8.68 -15.21
C THR A 234 -14.69 8.67 -16.24
N GLY A 235 -15.35 7.53 -16.44
CA GLY A 235 -16.46 7.43 -17.36
C GLY A 235 -17.74 8.06 -16.82
N GLU A 236 -18.74 8.18 -17.68
CA GLU A 236 -20.02 8.81 -17.39
C GLU A 236 -20.90 8.02 -16.40
N TYR A 237 -20.63 6.71 -16.26
CA TYR A 237 -21.45 5.79 -15.47
C TYR A 237 -20.94 5.57 -14.03
N GLY A 238 -20.32 6.59 -13.46
CA GLY A 238 -19.88 6.60 -12.06
C GLY A 238 -18.38 6.42 -11.88
N ASP A 239 -17.92 6.83 -10.71
CA ASP A 239 -16.50 6.76 -10.32
C ASP A 239 -16.07 5.32 -9.98
N PRO A 240 -14.81 4.94 -10.25
CA PRO A 240 -14.30 3.64 -9.85
C PRO A 240 -14.22 3.52 -8.32
N TRP A 241 -14.55 2.37 -7.78
CA TRP A 241 -14.36 2.09 -6.34
C TRP A 241 -12.88 2.07 -5.95
N TYR A 242 -12.05 1.49 -6.80
CA TYR A 242 -10.63 1.28 -6.58
C TYR A 242 -9.81 1.70 -7.79
N VAL A 243 -8.66 2.31 -7.51
CA VAL A 243 -7.66 2.69 -8.51
C VAL A 243 -6.37 1.90 -8.25
N PRO A 244 -5.85 1.17 -9.24
CA PRO A 244 -4.61 0.41 -9.11
C PRO A 244 -3.46 1.29 -8.60
N GLY A 245 -2.80 0.83 -7.53
CA GLY A 245 -1.71 1.55 -6.88
C GLY A 245 -2.12 2.73 -6.00
N TYR A 246 -3.27 3.35 -6.24
CA TYR A 246 -3.77 4.46 -5.42
C TYR A 246 -4.59 3.95 -4.21
N GLY A 247 -5.48 3.00 -4.42
CA GLY A 247 -6.42 2.49 -3.42
C GLY A 247 -7.86 2.94 -3.67
N LYS A 248 -8.68 3.10 -2.63
CA LYS A 248 -10.07 3.58 -2.76
C LYS A 248 -10.10 4.96 -3.43
N TYR A 249 -11.05 5.17 -4.34
CA TYR A 249 -11.17 6.43 -5.06
C TYR A 249 -11.68 7.56 -4.15
N LYS A 250 -10.75 8.41 -3.72
CA LYS A 250 -10.97 9.58 -2.86
C LYS A 250 -10.01 10.70 -3.26
N SER A 251 -10.16 11.90 -2.69
CA SER A 251 -9.25 13.03 -2.93
C SER A 251 -7.85 12.76 -2.40
N ASN A 252 -7.76 12.12 -1.24
CA ASN A 252 -6.52 11.69 -0.61
C ASN A 252 -6.64 10.27 -0.08
N ASN A 253 -5.51 9.60 0.02
CA ASN A 253 -5.44 8.24 0.53
C ASN A 253 -4.16 8.03 1.31
N MET A 254 -4.16 7.07 2.21
CA MET A 254 -2.99 6.66 2.97
C MET A 254 -2.72 5.18 2.72
N GLY A 255 -1.46 4.84 2.55
CA GLY A 255 -1.03 3.46 2.35
C GLY A 255 0.19 3.12 3.18
N ILE A 256 0.33 1.84 3.46
CA ILE A 256 1.51 1.26 4.11
C ILE A 256 2.10 0.27 3.11
N THR A 257 3.43 0.23 3.02
CA THR A 257 4.15 -0.77 2.24
C THR A 257 5.15 -1.49 3.12
N TYR A 258 5.31 -2.76 2.87
CA TYR A 258 6.28 -3.62 3.51
C TYR A 258 7.06 -4.36 2.43
N SER A 259 8.33 -3.98 2.22
CA SER A 259 9.11 -4.40 1.07
C SER A 259 10.30 -5.26 1.48
N LEU A 260 10.52 -6.33 0.75
CA LEU A 260 11.79 -7.05 0.74
C LEU A 260 12.67 -6.46 -0.37
N ILE A 261 13.87 -6.03 -0.01
CA ILE A 261 14.76 -5.27 -0.89
C ILE A 261 16.10 -6.00 -0.99
N TYR A 262 16.56 -6.23 -2.20
CA TYR A 262 17.85 -6.83 -2.48
C TYR A 262 18.79 -5.81 -3.11
N LYS A 263 20.01 -5.68 -2.54
CA LYS A 263 21.08 -4.86 -3.11
C LYS A 263 21.82 -5.68 -4.15
N LEU A 264 21.83 -5.21 -5.40
CA LEU A 264 22.58 -5.87 -6.47
C LEU A 264 24.08 -5.77 -6.22
N PRO A 265 24.83 -6.86 -6.42
CA PRO A 265 26.28 -6.88 -6.27
C PRO A 265 26.97 -6.31 -7.52
N LEU A 266 26.69 -5.02 -7.82
CA LEU A 266 27.28 -4.31 -8.96
C LEU A 266 28.39 -3.39 -8.51
#